data_ff0b31e75aa2cddf437fcb6c9682d0dd
#
_entry.id   ff0b31e75aa2cddf437fcb6c9682d0dd
#
_cell.length_a   1.000
_cell.length_b   1.000
_cell.length_c   1.000
_cell.angle_alpha   90.00
_cell.angle_beta   90.00
_cell.angle_gamma   90.00
#
_symmetry.space_group_name_H-M   'P 1'
#
loop_
_entity.id
_entity.type
_entity.pdbx_description
1 polymer ?
#
loop_
_entity_poly.entity_id
_entity_poly.type
_entity_poly.pdbx_seq_one_letter_code
_entity_poly.pdbx_strand_id
1 'polypeptide(L)'
;MEKVTPENANTDRLEDEFGDIMFCLVNVARHSGFNADVALRRANAKFEKRFREVERLAREQGKALPEFGLEGLQQLWKQAKQKT
;
A
#
# COMPACT_ATOMS: atom_id res chain seq x y z
N MET A 1 -0.23 -26.82 -6.73
CA MET A 1 0.76 -26.32 -5.77
C MET A 1 2.09 -26.13 -6.50
N GLU A 2 2.69 -24.97 -6.43
CA GLU A 2 3.95 -24.71 -7.08
C GLU A 2 5.08 -25.44 -6.37
N LYS A 3 6.07 -25.87 -7.15
CA LYS A 3 7.27 -26.48 -6.56
C LYS A 3 8.05 -25.42 -5.81
N VAL A 4 8.51 -25.77 -4.61
CA VAL A 4 9.36 -24.90 -3.83
C VAL A 4 10.76 -24.89 -4.46
N THR A 5 11.17 -23.74 -4.97
CA THR A 5 12.53 -23.48 -5.46
C THR A 5 13.19 -22.52 -4.46
N PRO A 6 14.53 -22.33 -4.51
CA PRO A 6 15.18 -21.35 -3.64
C PRO A 6 14.58 -19.95 -3.75
N GLU A 7 14.14 -19.55 -4.93
CA GLU A 7 13.49 -18.26 -5.16
C GLU A 7 12.09 -18.23 -4.58
N ASN A 8 11.30 -19.30 -4.81
CA ASN A 8 9.94 -19.42 -4.31
C ASN A 8 9.89 -19.60 -2.79
N ALA A 9 10.86 -20.31 -2.21
CA ALA A 9 10.90 -20.54 -0.78
C ALA A 9 10.97 -19.24 0.01
N ASN A 10 11.74 -18.27 -0.48
CA ASN A 10 11.86 -16.97 0.17
C ASN A 10 10.55 -16.19 0.07
N THR A 11 9.87 -16.25 -1.06
CA THR A 11 8.58 -15.61 -1.27
C THR A 11 7.50 -16.23 -0.41
N ASP A 12 7.49 -17.57 -0.30
CA ASP A 12 6.52 -18.29 0.52
C ASP A 12 6.67 -17.92 2.00
N ARG A 13 7.91 -17.78 2.47
CA ARG A 13 8.17 -17.34 3.86
C ARG A 13 7.64 -15.94 4.10
N LEU A 14 7.86 -15.03 3.16
CA LEU A 14 7.38 -13.66 3.27
C LEU A 14 5.85 -13.62 3.28
N GLU A 15 5.21 -14.43 2.44
CA GLU A 15 3.75 -14.53 2.43
C GLU A 15 3.20 -15.04 3.75
N ASP A 16 3.83 -16.06 4.33
CA ASP A 16 3.41 -16.61 5.60
C ASP A 16 3.55 -15.58 6.71
N GLU A 17 4.68 -14.89 6.77
CA GLU A 17 4.91 -13.84 7.76
C GLU A 17 3.94 -12.68 7.58
N PHE A 18 3.66 -12.30 6.35
CA PHE A 18 2.68 -11.25 6.04
C PHE A 18 1.29 -11.66 6.50
N GLY A 19 0.91 -12.91 6.24
CA GLY A 19 -0.37 -13.45 6.69
C GLY A 19 -0.51 -13.44 8.20
N ASP A 20 0.57 -13.77 8.90
CA ASP A 20 0.59 -13.74 10.37
C ASP A 20 0.39 -12.31 10.89
N ILE A 21 1.02 -11.33 10.27
CA ILE A 21 0.84 -9.93 10.64
C ILE A 21 -0.60 -9.49 10.40
N MET A 22 -1.18 -9.86 9.27
CA MET A 22 -2.58 -9.56 8.98
C MET A 22 -3.52 -10.19 10.00
N PHE A 23 -3.25 -11.43 10.39
CA PHE A 23 -4.03 -12.11 11.41
C PHE A 23 -4.00 -11.37 12.74
N CYS A 24 -2.81 -10.91 13.14
CA CYS A 24 -2.66 -10.10 14.35
C CYS A 24 -3.47 -8.80 14.27
N LEU A 25 -3.44 -8.14 13.11
CA LEU A 25 -4.20 -6.90 12.88
C LEU A 25 -5.70 -7.14 12.96
N VAL A 26 -6.19 -8.24 12.41
CA VAL A 26 -7.60 -8.61 12.49
C VAL A 26 -8.01 -8.83 13.95
N ASN A 27 -7.15 -9.48 14.73
CA ASN A 27 -7.40 -9.69 16.16
C ASN A 27 -7.45 -8.37 16.93
N VAL A 28 -6.54 -7.44 16.63
CA VAL A 28 -6.55 -6.09 17.21
C VAL A 28 -7.89 -5.40 16.91
N ALA A 29 -8.34 -5.49 15.67
CA ALA A 29 -9.62 -4.90 15.25
C ALA A 29 -10.77 -5.49 16.06
N ARG A 30 -10.82 -6.81 16.21
CA ARG A 30 -11.86 -7.50 16.97
C ARG A 30 -11.91 -7.04 18.42
N HIS A 31 -10.75 -6.95 19.06
CA HIS A 31 -10.65 -6.50 20.46
C HIS A 31 -11.00 -5.03 20.62
N SER A 32 -10.73 -4.23 19.58
CA SER A 32 -11.01 -2.80 19.60
C SER A 32 -12.45 -2.44 19.18
N GLY A 33 -13.22 -3.44 18.75
CA GLY A 33 -14.62 -3.26 18.42
C GLY A 33 -14.91 -2.70 17.03
N PHE A 34 -13.94 -2.78 16.11
CA PHE A 34 -14.19 -2.37 14.73
C PHE A 34 -13.93 -3.52 13.76
N ASN A 35 -14.41 -3.37 12.53
CA ASN A 35 -14.29 -4.37 11.48
C ASN A 35 -13.06 -4.09 10.61
N ALA A 36 -12.15 -5.07 10.52
CA ALA A 36 -10.93 -4.92 9.74
C ALA A 36 -11.20 -4.69 8.26
N ASP A 37 -12.22 -5.34 7.69
CA ASP A 37 -12.57 -5.16 6.27
C ASP A 37 -13.01 -3.73 5.98
N VAL A 38 -13.81 -3.16 6.85
CA VAL A 38 -14.27 -1.76 6.71
C VAL A 38 -13.08 -0.81 6.79
N ALA A 39 -12.18 -1.04 7.75
CA ALA A 39 -10.98 -0.24 7.90
C ALA A 39 -10.10 -0.31 6.64
N LEU A 40 -9.95 -1.50 6.07
CA LEU A 40 -9.16 -1.70 4.85
C LEU A 40 -9.80 -0.99 3.65
N ARG A 41 -11.12 -1.08 3.51
CA ARG A 41 -11.84 -0.39 2.43
C ARG A 41 -11.66 1.12 2.51
N ARG A 42 -11.69 1.67 3.72
CA ARG A 42 -11.43 3.10 3.94
C ARG A 42 -10.01 3.47 3.56
N ALA A 43 -9.05 2.63 3.95
CA ALA A 43 -7.64 2.84 3.60
C ALA A 43 -7.44 2.79 2.09
N ASN A 44 -8.06 1.82 1.41
CA ASN A 44 -7.99 1.69 -0.05
C ASN A 44 -8.58 2.92 -0.75
N ALA A 45 -9.70 3.42 -0.27
CA ALA A 45 -10.32 4.62 -0.85
C ALA A 45 -9.42 5.85 -0.70
N LYS A 46 -8.80 6.02 0.48
CA LYS A 46 -7.85 7.11 0.70
C LYS A 46 -6.63 6.98 -0.19
N PHE A 47 -6.09 5.77 -0.30
CA PHE A 47 -4.93 5.51 -1.16
C PHE A 47 -5.24 5.83 -2.61
N GLU A 48 -6.40 5.41 -3.09
CA GLU A 48 -6.81 5.66 -4.47
C GLU A 48 -6.90 7.15 -4.76
N LYS A 49 -7.51 7.92 -3.88
CA LYS A 49 -7.60 9.37 -4.02
C LYS A 49 -6.21 10.02 -4.06
N ARG A 50 -5.34 9.62 -3.14
CA ARG A 50 -3.98 10.14 -3.08
C ARG A 50 -3.18 9.79 -4.32
N PHE A 51 -3.33 8.55 -4.79
CA PHE A 51 -2.62 8.10 -5.98
C PHE A 51 -3.04 8.87 -7.22
N ARG A 52 -4.34 9.12 -7.37
CA ARG A 52 -4.85 9.94 -8.47
C ARG A 52 -4.29 11.36 -8.41
N GLU A 53 -4.18 11.92 -7.23
CA GLU A 53 -3.59 13.25 -7.04
C GLU A 53 -2.11 13.24 -7.38
N VAL A 54 -1.37 12.19 -7.00
CA VAL A 54 0.02 12.02 -7.39
C VAL A 54 0.16 11.99 -8.91
N GLU A 55 -0.69 11.23 -9.59
CA GLU A 55 -0.69 11.16 -11.05
C GLU A 55 -0.97 12.55 -11.68
N ARG A 56 -1.93 13.27 -11.11
CA ARG A 56 -2.26 14.62 -11.59
C ARG A 56 -1.08 15.58 -11.44
N LEU A 57 -0.45 15.57 -10.28
CA LEU A 57 0.72 16.41 -10.02
C LEU A 57 1.88 16.05 -10.96
N ALA A 58 2.09 14.76 -11.21
CA ALA A 58 3.12 14.32 -12.15
C ALA A 58 2.85 14.84 -13.56
N ARG A 59 1.60 14.79 -14.01
CA ARG A 59 1.21 15.30 -15.32
C ARG A 59 1.41 16.81 -15.43
N GLU A 60 1.12 17.55 -14.35
CA GLU A 60 1.37 19.00 -14.33
C GLU A 60 2.84 19.32 -14.55
N GLN A 61 3.74 18.47 -14.04
CA GLN A 61 5.17 18.66 -14.22
C GLN A 61 5.68 18.07 -15.53
N GLY A 62 4.81 17.43 -16.32
CA GLY A 62 5.16 16.88 -17.62
C GLY A 62 6.07 15.66 -17.55
N LYS A 63 6.07 14.94 -16.44
CA LYS A 63 6.91 13.76 -16.24
C LYS A 63 6.07 12.53 -15.95
N ALA A 64 6.55 11.37 -16.38
CA ALA A 64 5.99 10.09 -15.98
C ALA A 64 6.45 9.73 -14.56
N LEU A 65 5.64 8.96 -13.84
CA LEU A 65 5.96 8.60 -12.45
C LEU A 65 7.37 8.00 -12.27
N PRO A 66 7.83 7.06 -13.13
CA PRO A 66 9.17 6.50 -12.96
C PRO A 66 10.31 7.53 -13.04
N GLU A 67 10.07 8.65 -13.70
CA GLU A 67 11.08 9.70 -13.87
C GLU A 67 11.38 10.47 -12.59
N PHE A 68 10.48 10.41 -11.61
CA PHE A 68 10.66 11.15 -10.36
C PHE A 68 11.64 10.50 -9.39
N GLY A 69 11.90 9.19 -9.54
CA GLY A 69 12.68 8.46 -8.58
C GLY A 69 11.97 8.34 -7.23
N LEU A 70 12.62 7.69 -6.27
CA LEU A 70 11.99 7.43 -4.97
C LEU A 70 11.71 8.72 -4.20
N GLU A 71 12.67 9.63 -4.16
CA GLU A 71 12.51 10.91 -3.45
C GLU A 71 11.40 11.77 -4.05
N GLY A 72 11.37 11.85 -5.38
CA GLY A 72 10.35 12.62 -6.08
C GLY A 72 8.96 12.06 -5.84
N LEU A 73 8.81 10.74 -5.85
CA LEU A 73 7.53 10.08 -5.57
C LEU A 73 7.08 10.33 -4.14
N GLN A 74 8.00 10.31 -3.18
CA GLN A 74 7.68 10.61 -1.78
C GLN A 74 7.20 12.05 -1.62
N GLN A 75 7.81 12.99 -2.34
CA GLN A 75 7.39 14.39 -2.33
C GLN A 75 5.99 14.56 -2.91
N LEU A 76 5.71 13.90 -4.03
CA LEU A 76 4.38 13.93 -4.64
C LEU A 76 3.33 13.34 -3.69
N TRP A 77 3.67 12.26 -3.01
CA TRP A 77 2.79 11.63 -2.03
C TRP A 77 2.47 12.56 -0.87
N LYS A 78 3.47 13.27 -0.35
CA LYS A 78 3.26 14.26 0.71
C LYS A 78 2.33 15.38 0.27
N GLN A 79 2.53 15.88 -0.95
CA GLN A 79 1.67 16.93 -1.51
C GLN A 79 0.24 16.44 -1.70
N ALA A 80 0.07 15.22 -2.21
CA ALA A 80 -1.24 14.62 -2.37
C ALA A 80 -1.95 14.44 -1.04
N LYS A 81 -1.21 14.06 -0.01
CA LYS A 81 -1.72 13.89 1.34
C LYS A 81 -2.31 15.19 1.92
N GLN A 82 -1.70 16.32 1.59
CA GLN A 82 -2.16 17.62 2.07
C GLN A 82 -3.47 18.06 1.41
N LYS A 83 -3.73 17.58 0.18
CA LYS A 83 -4.94 17.93 -0.57
C LYS A 83 -6.10 16.95 -0.33
N THR A 84 -5.80 15.80 0.19
CA THR A 84 -6.80 14.77 0.45
C THR A 84 -6.84 14.44 1.94
#